data_4fb21124446f196b19d764d078aac39d
#
_entry.id   4fb21124446f196b19d764d078aac39d
#
_cell.length_a   1.000
_cell.length_b   1.000
_cell.length_c   1.000
_cell.angle_alpha   90.00
_cell.angle_beta   90.00
_cell.angle_gamma   90.00
#
_symmetry.space_group_name_H-M   'P 1'
#
loop_
_entity.id
_entity.type
_entity.pdbx_description
1 polymer ?
#
loop_
_entity_poly.entity_id
_entity_poly.type
_entity_poly.pdbx_seq_one_letter_code
_entity_poly.pdbx_strand_id
1 'polypeptide(L)'
;MNIGIITGASSGMGKEFVKLTMQNHLDLDEIWVIARRKERLEAWPSLYKEQKFRILPLDLQKKEDVECLKQILEETQPHIELFVHCAGFGIMGKIQDISMEEQAEMVDVNCRSVVEISSLLLPYMKYRGRMIYMASAAAFLPQPGFAVYAASKAFVLSYVRALRAENRERQLRVTACLLYTSPSP
;
A
#
# COMPACT_ATOMS: atom_id res chain seq x y z
N MET A 1 14.47 3.78 -15.49
CA MET A 1 13.55 2.63 -15.42
C MET A 1 12.24 3.09 -14.84
N ASN A 2 11.11 2.90 -15.56
CA ASN A 2 9.76 3.23 -15.08
C ASN A 2 9.20 2.02 -14.34
N ILE A 3 8.72 2.21 -13.11
CA ILE A 3 8.21 1.09 -12.31
C ILE A 3 6.84 1.37 -11.70
N GLY A 4 6.13 0.26 -11.39
CA GLY A 4 5.00 0.24 -10.49
C GLY A 4 5.37 -0.45 -9.19
N ILE A 5 4.91 0.06 -8.04
CA ILE A 5 5.11 -0.58 -6.73
C ILE A 5 3.75 -0.88 -6.12
N ILE A 6 3.53 -2.13 -5.69
CA ILE A 6 2.28 -2.57 -5.07
C ILE A 6 2.58 -3.29 -3.77
N THR A 7 2.14 -2.74 -2.63
CA THR A 7 2.24 -3.40 -1.33
C THR A 7 1.00 -4.25 -1.04
N GLY A 8 1.14 -5.26 -0.19
CA GLY A 8 0.05 -6.20 0.07
C GLY A 8 -0.29 -7.11 -1.12
N ALA A 9 0.63 -7.26 -2.09
CA ALA A 9 0.43 -7.91 -3.38
C ALA A 9 0.19 -9.43 -3.31
N SER A 10 0.26 -10.04 -2.13
CA SER A 10 0.11 -11.49 -1.95
C SER A 10 -1.35 -11.97 -1.84
N SER A 11 -2.32 -11.07 -1.65
CA SER A 11 -3.73 -11.43 -1.47
C SER A 11 -4.67 -10.22 -1.61
N GLY A 12 -5.98 -10.49 -1.62
CA GLY A 12 -7.01 -9.45 -1.58
C GLY A 12 -6.82 -8.37 -2.63
N MET A 13 -7.02 -7.12 -2.24
CA MET A 13 -6.96 -5.96 -3.13
C MET A 13 -5.60 -5.77 -3.80
N GLY A 14 -4.50 -5.97 -3.06
CA GLY A 14 -3.17 -5.85 -3.66
C GLY A 14 -2.96 -6.81 -4.82
N LYS A 15 -3.46 -8.05 -4.69
CA LYS A 15 -3.47 -9.04 -5.77
C LYS A 15 -4.29 -8.55 -6.98
N GLU A 16 -5.47 -7.99 -6.74
CA GLU A 16 -6.30 -7.47 -7.84
C GLU A 16 -5.70 -6.23 -8.49
N PHE A 17 -5.03 -5.36 -7.73
CA PHE A 17 -4.30 -4.22 -8.30
C PHE A 17 -3.12 -4.65 -9.18
N VAL A 18 -2.41 -5.73 -8.86
CA VAL A 18 -1.38 -6.28 -9.77
C VAL A 18 -2.03 -6.68 -11.10
N LYS A 19 -3.14 -7.41 -11.08
CA LYS A 19 -3.87 -7.81 -12.30
C LYS A 19 -4.35 -6.61 -13.10
N LEU A 20 -4.96 -5.62 -12.44
CA LEU A 20 -5.43 -4.40 -13.08
C LEU A 20 -4.30 -3.60 -13.71
N THR A 21 -3.13 -3.55 -13.07
CA THR A 21 -1.94 -2.89 -13.62
C THR A 21 -1.52 -3.56 -14.93
N MET A 22 -1.57 -4.88 -14.99
CA MET A 22 -1.28 -5.64 -16.21
C MET A 22 -2.29 -5.37 -17.32
N GLN A 23 -3.58 -5.34 -16.98
CA GLN A 23 -4.66 -5.12 -17.96
C GLN A 23 -4.68 -3.71 -18.56
N ASN A 24 -4.21 -2.71 -17.81
CA ASN A 24 -4.22 -1.32 -18.26
C ASN A 24 -2.99 -0.92 -19.11
N HIS A 25 -2.13 -1.88 -19.46
CA HIS A 25 -0.99 -1.67 -20.34
C HIS A 25 -0.18 -0.41 -20.00
N LEU A 26 0.08 -0.18 -18.71
CA LEU A 26 0.98 0.89 -18.29
C LEU A 26 2.38 0.59 -18.83
N ASP A 27 3.03 1.60 -19.37
CA ASP A 27 4.41 1.49 -19.87
C ASP A 27 5.39 1.41 -18.69
N LEU A 28 5.46 0.21 -18.09
CA LEU A 28 6.29 -0.10 -16.94
C LEU A 28 7.36 -1.12 -17.32
N ASP A 29 8.61 -0.76 -17.07
CA ASP A 29 9.73 -1.68 -17.26
C ASP A 29 9.68 -2.85 -16.26
N GLU A 30 9.22 -2.58 -15.03
CA GLU A 30 9.18 -3.55 -13.95
C GLU A 30 8.04 -3.26 -12.95
N ILE A 31 7.45 -4.31 -12.38
CA ILE A 31 6.50 -4.19 -11.27
C ILE A 31 7.10 -4.78 -10.01
N TRP A 32 7.22 -3.96 -8.96
CA TRP A 32 7.70 -4.38 -7.66
C TRP A 32 6.53 -4.78 -6.78
N VAL A 33 6.51 -6.05 -6.39
CA VAL A 33 5.45 -6.62 -5.56
C VAL A 33 5.98 -6.88 -4.15
N ILE A 34 5.38 -6.22 -3.17
CA ILE A 34 5.84 -6.22 -1.77
C ILE A 34 4.80 -6.91 -0.90
N ALA A 35 5.18 -7.96 -0.19
CA ALA A 35 4.39 -8.59 0.88
C ALA A 35 5.26 -9.60 1.65
N ARG A 36 4.79 -10.03 2.83
CA ARG A 36 5.52 -10.98 3.69
C ARG A 36 5.66 -12.40 3.10
N ARG A 37 4.63 -12.86 2.36
CA ARG A 37 4.53 -14.24 1.88
C ARG A 37 5.19 -14.38 0.51
N LYS A 38 6.46 -14.78 0.52
CA LYS A 38 7.31 -14.92 -0.67
C LYS A 38 6.68 -15.84 -1.72
N GLU A 39 6.20 -16.99 -1.31
CA GLU A 39 5.66 -18.04 -2.19
C GLU A 39 4.48 -17.53 -3.04
N ARG A 40 3.69 -16.61 -2.46
CA ARG A 40 2.56 -16.00 -3.20
C ARG A 40 3.01 -14.92 -4.18
N LEU A 41 4.12 -14.27 -3.91
CA LEU A 41 4.70 -13.27 -4.82
C LEU A 41 5.40 -13.95 -6.00
N GLU A 42 6.07 -15.07 -5.77
CA GLU A 42 6.78 -15.83 -6.82
C GLU A 42 5.86 -16.42 -7.89
N ALA A 43 4.55 -16.46 -7.66
CA ALA A 43 3.59 -16.85 -8.67
C ALA A 43 3.41 -15.82 -9.80
N TRP A 44 3.71 -14.54 -9.57
CA TRP A 44 3.46 -13.48 -10.55
C TRP A 44 4.24 -13.64 -11.87
N PRO A 45 5.57 -13.87 -11.86
CA PRO A 45 6.32 -14.08 -13.10
C PRO A 45 5.83 -15.27 -13.93
N SER A 46 5.29 -16.30 -13.27
CA SER A 46 4.75 -17.48 -13.96
C SER A 46 3.40 -17.18 -14.64
N LEU A 47 2.60 -16.28 -14.07
CA LEU A 47 1.28 -15.89 -14.61
C LEU A 47 1.40 -14.85 -15.74
N TYR A 48 2.44 -14.02 -15.74
CA TYR A 48 2.63 -12.91 -16.68
C TYR A 48 4.07 -12.87 -17.19
N LYS A 49 4.39 -13.78 -18.10
CA LYS A 49 5.76 -14.03 -18.61
C LYS A 49 6.40 -12.84 -19.33
N GLU A 50 5.59 -11.98 -19.92
CA GLU A 50 6.07 -10.81 -20.69
C GLU A 50 6.42 -9.61 -19.79
N GLN A 51 5.97 -9.62 -18.54
CA GLN A 51 6.23 -8.56 -17.59
C GLN A 51 7.33 -8.94 -16.60
N LYS A 52 8.27 -8.03 -16.38
CA LYS A 52 9.27 -8.19 -15.32
C LYS A 52 8.69 -7.84 -13.96
N PHE A 53 8.86 -8.76 -13.02
CA PHE A 53 8.51 -8.54 -11.62
C PHE A 53 9.74 -8.56 -10.74
N ARG A 54 9.83 -7.59 -9.82
CA ARG A 54 10.75 -7.66 -8.69
C ARG A 54 9.99 -8.15 -7.46
N ILE A 55 10.36 -9.32 -6.98
CA ILE A 55 9.76 -9.95 -5.81
C ILE A 55 10.46 -9.44 -4.56
N LEU A 56 9.72 -8.73 -3.71
CA LEU A 56 10.23 -8.13 -2.48
C LEU A 56 9.45 -8.69 -1.28
N PRO A 57 9.94 -9.80 -0.68
CA PRO A 57 9.30 -10.42 0.48
C PRO A 57 9.65 -9.64 1.75
N LEU A 58 9.06 -8.45 1.91
CA LEU A 58 9.34 -7.53 2.99
C LEU A 58 8.13 -7.39 3.92
N ASP A 59 8.41 -7.30 5.22
CA ASP A 59 7.46 -6.96 6.27
C ASP A 59 7.57 -5.48 6.62
N LEU A 60 6.58 -4.70 6.22
CA LEU A 60 6.59 -3.25 6.42
C LEU A 60 6.47 -2.81 7.89
N GLN A 61 6.36 -3.76 8.84
CA GLN A 61 6.48 -3.50 10.27
C GLN A 61 7.94 -3.52 10.75
N LYS A 62 8.84 -4.14 9.99
CA LYS A 62 10.24 -4.31 10.37
C LYS A 62 11.09 -3.20 9.79
N LYS A 63 11.86 -2.53 10.66
CA LYS A 63 12.76 -1.45 10.24
C LYS A 63 13.81 -1.94 9.24
N GLU A 64 14.30 -3.16 9.45
CA GLU A 64 15.31 -3.78 8.59
C GLU A 64 14.80 -3.96 7.16
N ASP A 65 13.53 -4.35 7.02
CA ASP A 65 12.90 -4.56 5.71
C ASP A 65 12.62 -3.22 5.01
N VAL A 66 12.23 -2.20 5.76
CA VAL A 66 12.06 -0.83 5.23
C VAL A 66 13.42 -0.25 4.79
N GLU A 67 14.49 -0.47 5.57
CA GLU A 67 15.84 -0.06 5.20
C GLU A 67 16.35 -0.82 3.97
N CYS A 68 16.05 -2.12 3.85
CA CYS A 68 16.33 -2.90 2.64
C CYS A 68 15.64 -2.29 1.41
N LEU A 69 14.36 -1.91 1.52
CA LEU A 69 13.66 -1.24 0.41
C LEU A 69 14.33 0.09 0.05
N LYS A 70 14.77 0.87 1.05
CA LYS A 70 15.47 2.13 0.84
C LYS A 70 16.78 1.91 0.07
N GLN A 71 17.60 0.93 0.47
CA GLN A 71 18.84 0.59 -0.24
C GLN A 71 18.58 0.22 -1.70
N ILE A 72 17.56 -0.61 -1.95
CA ILE A 72 17.17 -0.98 -3.32
C ILE A 72 16.80 0.26 -4.15
N LEU A 73 16.07 1.21 -3.57
CA LEU A 73 15.71 2.46 -4.25
C LEU A 73 16.92 3.34 -4.52
N GLU A 74 17.84 3.47 -3.56
CA GLU A 74 19.08 4.21 -3.70
C GLU A 74 20.00 3.64 -4.79
N GLU A 75 20.07 2.32 -4.89
CA GLU A 75 20.87 1.63 -5.91
C GLU A 75 20.24 1.72 -7.32
N THR A 76 18.91 1.60 -7.41
CA THR A 76 18.22 1.50 -8.71
C THR A 76 17.77 2.84 -9.27
N GLN A 77 17.60 3.87 -8.44
CA GLN A 77 17.12 5.22 -8.79
C GLN A 77 15.95 5.16 -9.80
N PRO A 78 14.83 4.47 -9.45
CA PRO A 78 13.74 4.27 -10.38
C PRO A 78 12.89 5.53 -10.55
N HIS A 79 12.13 5.58 -11.64
CA HIS A 79 11.02 6.53 -11.80
C HIS A 79 9.71 5.81 -11.49
N ILE A 80 9.06 6.15 -10.38
CA ILE A 80 7.82 5.49 -9.96
C ILE A 80 6.63 6.17 -10.66
N GLU A 81 6.01 5.44 -11.57
CA GLU A 81 4.79 5.85 -12.29
C GLU A 81 3.53 5.57 -11.46
N LEU A 82 3.52 4.42 -10.77
CA LEU A 82 2.40 3.93 -9.98
C LEU A 82 2.87 3.40 -8.62
N PHE A 83 2.27 3.91 -7.57
CA PHE A 83 2.37 3.31 -6.23
C PHE A 83 0.98 2.95 -5.71
N VAL A 84 0.79 1.71 -5.26
CA VAL A 84 -0.45 1.24 -4.64
C VAL A 84 -0.15 0.67 -3.26
N HIS A 85 -0.66 1.33 -2.23
CA HIS A 85 -0.51 0.88 -0.85
C HIS A 85 -1.75 0.10 -0.41
N CYS A 86 -1.67 -1.24 -0.51
CA CYS A 86 -2.72 -2.16 -0.08
C CYS A 86 -2.38 -2.92 1.21
N ALA A 87 -1.16 -2.79 1.73
CA ALA A 87 -0.80 -3.40 3.00
C ALA A 87 -1.69 -2.81 4.11
N GLY A 88 -2.31 -3.67 4.88
CA GLY A 88 -3.22 -3.29 5.94
C GLY A 88 -4.15 -4.42 6.32
N PHE A 89 -4.65 -4.39 7.54
CA PHE A 89 -5.64 -5.35 8.04
C PHE A 89 -6.52 -4.72 9.12
N GLY A 90 -7.59 -5.43 9.50
CA GLY A 90 -8.46 -5.03 10.60
C GLY A 90 -8.89 -6.24 11.40
N ILE A 91 -8.96 -6.08 12.73
CA ILE A 91 -9.48 -7.08 13.67
C ILE A 91 -10.74 -6.50 14.28
N MET A 92 -11.84 -7.25 14.23
CA MET A 92 -13.11 -6.89 14.84
C MET A 92 -13.16 -7.42 16.28
N GLY A 93 -13.60 -6.61 17.20
CA GLY A 93 -13.74 -6.91 18.62
C GLY A 93 -13.79 -5.63 19.44
N LYS A 94 -14.28 -5.71 20.68
CA LYS A 94 -14.16 -4.58 21.62
C LYS A 94 -12.69 -4.40 22.00
N ILE A 95 -12.29 -3.19 22.36
CA ILE A 95 -10.90 -2.87 22.74
C ILE A 95 -10.36 -3.82 23.81
N GLN A 96 -11.18 -4.18 24.78
CA GLN A 96 -10.79 -5.08 25.87
C GLN A 96 -10.66 -6.55 25.47
N ASP A 97 -11.21 -6.94 24.31
CA ASP A 97 -11.24 -8.33 23.81
C ASP A 97 -10.12 -8.61 22.79
N ILE A 98 -9.41 -7.56 22.36
CA ILE A 98 -8.26 -7.64 21.42
C ILE A 98 -7.00 -7.35 22.22
N SER A 99 -5.95 -8.16 22.03
CA SER A 99 -4.68 -7.94 22.71
C SER A 99 -4.07 -6.58 22.38
N MET A 100 -3.29 -6.03 23.29
CA MET A 100 -2.58 -4.76 23.08
C MET A 100 -1.64 -4.86 21.88
N GLU A 101 -1.00 -6.00 21.71
CA GLU A 101 -0.06 -6.30 20.62
C GLU A 101 -0.77 -6.26 19.26
N GLU A 102 -1.91 -6.93 19.11
CA GLU A 102 -2.71 -6.92 17.87
C GLU A 102 -3.21 -5.53 17.52
N GLN A 103 -3.60 -4.74 18.53
CA GLN A 103 -4.02 -3.35 18.32
C GLN A 103 -2.84 -2.47 17.86
N ALA A 104 -1.66 -2.64 18.46
CA ALA A 104 -0.44 -1.94 18.06
C ALA A 104 0.00 -2.34 16.64
N GLU A 105 -0.03 -3.63 16.32
CA GLU A 105 0.26 -4.12 14.96
C GLU A 105 -0.66 -3.52 13.89
N MET A 106 -1.96 -3.35 14.18
CA MET A 106 -2.88 -2.64 13.29
C MET A 106 -2.43 -1.20 13.02
N VAL A 107 -1.99 -0.48 14.05
CA VAL A 107 -1.50 0.90 13.90
C VAL A 107 -0.19 0.91 13.10
N ASP A 108 0.71 -0.01 13.38
CA ASP A 108 1.97 -0.12 12.66
C ASP A 108 1.77 -0.36 11.17
N VAL A 109 0.94 -1.34 10.80
CA VAL A 109 0.70 -1.63 9.38
C VAL A 109 -0.19 -0.58 8.73
N ASN A 110 -1.26 -0.12 9.38
CA ASN A 110 -2.23 0.76 8.73
C ASN A 110 -1.82 2.24 8.74
N CYS A 111 -0.95 2.67 9.68
CA CYS A 111 -0.57 4.08 9.82
C CYS A 111 0.94 4.29 9.64
N ARG A 112 1.79 3.67 10.49
CA ARG A 112 3.23 3.88 10.44
C ARG A 112 3.81 3.50 9.07
N SER A 113 3.47 2.31 8.55
CA SER A 113 3.97 1.89 7.23
C SER A 113 3.50 2.82 6.10
N VAL A 114 2.29 3.40 6.19
CA VAL A 114 1.80 4.38 5.22
C VAL A 114 2.72 5.60 5.18
N VAL A 115 3.10 6.13 6.34
CA VAL A 115 3.99 7.30 6.44
C VAL A 115 5.39 6.96 5.95
N GLU A 116 5.99 5.89 6.47
CA GLU A 116 7.36 5.48 6.15
C GLU A 116 7.53 5.20 4.65
N ILE A 117 6.66 4.38 4.07
CA ILE A 117 6.76 4.03 2.66
C ILE A 117 6.44 5.21 1.75
N SER A 118 5.44 6.03 2.09
CA SER A 118 5.15 7.24 1.30
C SER A 118 6.33 8.20 1.28
N SER A 119 6.93 8.47 2.45
CA SER A 119 8.08 9.36 2.58
C SER A 119 9.30 8.83 1.81
N LEU A 120 9.50 7.51 1.87
CA LEU A 120 10.60 6.84 1.18
C LEU A 120 10.44 6.89 -0.36
N LEU A 121 9.23 6.68 -0.86
CA LEU A 121 8.96 6.61 -2.31
C LEU A 121 8.77 7.99 -2.95
N LEU A 122 8.34 8.99 -2.19
CA LEU A 122 7.97 10.30 -2.73
C LEU A 122 9.08 10.97 -3.56
N PRO A 123 10.38 10.92 -3.22
CA PRO A 123 11.44 11.48 -4.04
C PRO A 123 11.55 10.85 -5.44
N TYR A 124 11.21 9.57 -5.55
CA TYR A 124 11.30 8.79 -6.79
C TYR A 124 10.02 8.84 -7.66
N MET A 125 8.95 9.45 -7.13
CA MET A 125 7.69 9.57 -7.88
C MET A 125 7.89 10.45 -9.12
N LYS A 126 7.48 9.95 -10.28
CA LYS A 126 7.50 10.68 -11.54
C LYS A 126 6.52 11.85 -11.52
N TYR A 127 6.82 12.91 -12.27
CA TYR A 127 5.85 13.97 -12.52
C TYR A 127 4.56 13.39 -13.10
N ARG A 128 3.40 13.75 -12.55
CA ARG A 128 2.07 13.15 -12.82
C ARG A 128 1.91 11.69 -12.40
N GLY A 129 2.84 11.13 -11.65
CA GLY A 129 2.74 9.78 -11.10
C GLY A 129 1.48 9.61 -10.24
N ARG A 130 1.13 8.36 -9.98
CA ARG A 130 -0.09 7.99 -9.24
C ARG A 130 0.25 7.31 -7.93
N MET A 131 -0.37 7.76 -6.85
CA MET A 131 -0.29 7.13 -5.53
C MET A 131 -1.71 6.76 -5.07
N ILE A 132 -1.96 5.49 -4.80
CA ILE A 132 -3.28 4.97 -4.42
C ILE A 132 -3.18 4.31 -3.05
N TYR A 133 -4.05 4.68 -2.14
CA TYR A 133 -4.09 4.19 -0.77
C TYR A 133 -5.44 3.59 -0.43
N MET A 134 -5.43 2.45 0.27
CA MET A 134 -6.66 1.79 0.71
C MET A 134 -7.14 2.40 2.02
N ALA A 135 -8.12 3.31 1.91
CA ALA A 135 -8.91 3.77 3.03
C ALA A 135 -10.16 2.89 3.22
N SER A 136 -11.16 3.37 3.92
CA SER A 136 -12.42 2.67 4.15
C SER A 136 -13.53 3.67 4.46
N ALA A 137 -14.78 3.32 4.24
CA ALA A 137 -15.94 4.06 4.76
C ALA A 137 -15.90 4.18 6.29
N ALA A 138 -15.24 3.24 6.97
CA ALA A 138 -14.97 3.31 8.41
C ALA A 138 -14.21 4.58 8.84
N ALA A 139 -13.55 5.27 7.90
CA ALA A 139 -12.84 6.52 8.17
C ALA A 139 -13.75 7.70 8.57
N PHE A 140 -15.04 7.62 8.29
CA PHE A 140 -15.95 8.75 8.49
C PHE A 140 -16.66 8.74 9.84
N LEU A 141 -16.82 7.58 10.46
CA LEU A 141 -17.59 7.43 11.70
C LEU A 141 -16.86 6.52 12.70
N PRO A 142 -16.91 6.84 14.00
CA PRO A 142 -16.48 5.92 15.03
C PRO A 142 -17.25 4.60 14.94
N GLN A 143 -16.54 3.47 15.00
CA GLN A 143 -17.17 2.15 14.92
C GLN A 143 -16.90 1.35 16.21
N PRO A 144 -17.87 1.21 17.11
CA PRO A 144 -17.77 0.28 18.24
C PRO A 144 -17.48 -1.14 17.75
N GLY A 145 -16.56 -1.83 18.40
CA GLY A 145 -16.10 -3.15 17.97
C GLY A 145 -15.13 -3.14 16.76
N PHE A 146 -14.74 -1.95 16.29
CA PHE A 146 -13.76 -1.81 15.19
C PHE A 146 -12.93 -0.53 15.36
N ALA A 147 -12.74 -0.09 16.60
CA ALA A 147 -12.24 1.24 16.95
C ALA A 147 -10.86 1.55 16.34
N VAL A 148 -9.87 0.68 16.55
CA VAL A 148 -8.50 0.90 16.06
C VAL A 148 -8.46 0.91 14.52
N TYR A 149 -9.18 -0.01 13.89
CA TYR A 149 -9.25 -0.03 12.42
C TYR A 149 -9.89 1.25 11.88
N ALA A 150 -11.05 1.66 12.38
CA ALA A 150 -11.73 2.87 11.94
C ALA A 150 -10.84 4.11 12.13
N ALA A 151 -10.21 4.25 13.30
CA ALA A 151 -9.25 5.32 13.56
C ALA A 151 -8.05 5.30 12.61
N SER A 152 -7.49 4.12 12.32
CA SER A 152 -6.39 3.98 11.37
C SER A 152 -6.79 4.39 9.95
N LYS A 153 -8.01 4.07 9.52
CA LYS A 153 -8.51 4.47 8.20
C LYS A 153 -8.87 5.95 8.11
N ALA A 154 -9.28 6.58 9.21
CA ALA A 154 -9.43 8.03 9.32
C ALA A 154 -8.06 8.73 9.19
N PHE A 155 -7.03 8.19 9.85
CA PHE A 155 -5.65 8.65 9.68
C PHE A 155 -5.22 8.61 8.20
N VAL A 156 -5.38 7.46 7.53
CA VAL A 156 -5.01 7.30 6.11
C VAL A 156 -5.74 8.32 5.24
N LEU A 157 -7.05 8.51 5.44
CA LEU A 157 -7.84 9.46 4.65
C LEU A 157 -7.35 10.90 4.83
N SER A 158 -7.06 11.31 6.06
CA SER A 158 -6.52 12.65 6.37
C SER A 158 -5.14 12.84 5.77
N TYR A 159 -4.24 11.88 5.98
CA TYR A 159 -2.87 11.89 5.48
C TYR A 159 -2.81 12.02 3.95
N VAL A 160 -3.59 11.20 3.24
CA VAL A 160 -3.63 11.19 1.77
C VAL A 160 -4.16 12.51 1.21
N ARG A 161 -5.14 13.15 1.86
CA ARG A 161 -5.64 14.47 1.47
C ARG A 161 -4.56 15.55 1.59
N ALA A 162 -3.82 15.56 2.70
CA ALA A 162 -2.70 16.47 2.91
C ALA A 162 -1.59 16.23 1.88
N LEU A 163 -1.15 14.97 1.72
CA LEU A 163 -0.13 14.58 0.75
C LEU A 163 -0.47 15.03 -0.69
N ARG A 164 -1.74 14.90 -1.08
CA ARG A 164 -2.23 15.38 -2.37
C ARG A 164 -2.10 16.90 -2.50
N ALA A 165 -2.43 17.65 -1.46
CA ALA A 165 -2.37 19.11 -1.47
C ALA A 165 -0.92 19.60 -1.58
N GLU A 166 0.00 18.98 -0.85
CA GLU A 166 1.43 19.33 -0.83
C GLU A 166 2.14 19.04 -2.17
N ASN A 167 1.63 18.08 -2.95
CA ASN A 167 2.26 17.65 -4.21
C ASN A 167 1.55 18.15 -5.48
N ARG A 168 0.78 19.22 -5.39
CA ARG A 168 0.07 19.82 -6.53
C ARG A 168 1.00 20.31 -7.65
N GLU A 169 2.12 20.90 -7.31
CA GLU A 169 3.11 21.39 -8.29
C GLU A 169 3.72 20.26 -9.11
N ARG A 170 3.92 19.10 -8.50
CA ARG A 170 4.36 17.88 -9.19
C ARG A 170 3.23 17.19 -9.96
N GLN A 171 2.00 17.69 -9.86
CA GLN A 171 0.77 17.10 -10.45
C GLN A 171 0.56 15.63 -10.06
N LEU A 172 1.03 15.20 -8.89
CA LEU A 172 0.83 13.83 -8.43
C LEU A 172 -0.68 13.56 -8.22
N ARG A 173 -1.13 12.43 -8.73
CA ARG A 173 -2.51 11.95 -8.53
C ARG A 173 -2.56 11.07 -7.28
N VAL A 174 -2.77 11.69 -6.13
CA VAL A 174 -2.85 10.97 -4.85
C VAL A 174 -4.33 10.70 -4.53
N THR A 175 -4.68 9.42 -4.37
CA THR A 175 -6.07 8.95 -4.24
C THR A 175 -6.23 8.06 -3.01
N ALA A 176 -7.24 8.33 -2.19
CA ALA A 176 -7.72 7.41 -1.16
C ALA A 176 -8.91 6.63 -1.71
N CYS A 177 -8.79 5.31 -1.84
CA CYS A 177 -9.90 4.43 -2.19
C CYS A 177 -10.74 4.16 -0.94
N LEU A 178 -12.01 4.53 -0.98
CA LEU A 178 -12.97 4.27 0.08
C LEU A 178 -13.69 2.95 -0.21
N LEU A 179 -13.38 1.94 0.56
CA LEU A 179 -14.01 0.64 0.40
C LEU A 179 -15.29 0.60 1.22
N TYR A 180 -16.37 0.23 0.58
CA TYR A 180 -17.64 -0.12 1.20
C TYR A 180 -17.73 -1.65 1.24
N THR A 181 -17.85 -2.24 2.41
CA THR A 181 -18.41 -3.57 2.50
C THR A 181 -19.93 -3.40 2.44
N SER A 182 -20.52 -3.61 1.28
CA SER A 182 -21.96 -3.83 1.21
C SER A 182 -22.24 -5.11 2.00
N PRO A 183 -23.18 -5.12 2.96
CA PRO A 183 -23.68 -6.38 3.44
C PRO A 183 -24.21 -7.11 2.22
N SER A 184 -23.64 -8.30 1.95
CA SER A 184 -24.20 -9.19 0.94
C SER A 184 -25.65 -9.49 1.34
N PRO A 185 -26.61 -9.40 0.41
CA PRO A 185 -27.99 -9.76 0.70
C PRO A 185 -28.11 -11.19 1.17
#